data_1b5b9def8134ce75d67ffb01d0520fa2
#
_entry.id   1b5b9def8134ce75d67ffb01d0520fa2
#
_cell.length_a   1.000
_cell.length_b   1.000
_cell.length_c   1.000
_cell.angle_alpha   90.00
_cell.angle_beta   90.00
_cell.angle_gamma   90.00
#
_symmetry.space_group_name_H-M   'P 1'
#
loop_
_entity.id
_entity.type
_entity.pdbx_description
1 polymer ?
#
loop_
_entity_poly.entity_id
_entity_poly.type
_entity_poly.pdbx_seq_one_letter_code
_entity_poly.pdbx_strand_id
1 'polypeptide(L)'
;TAYTFGESFVDAVVAGKIARAAWQVAPGDDWAAALASLAAKVALDGAGALIVVPDQKDVDACEAALKEIVGARQVTTLTASQGPQARYSRYLSVLHGQGRIVVGTRSAAFAPVENLRFAALMFDGDDNLVDPRAPYVHAREVLTTRSAQEGCSLILGGHARTAEAQLLVESGWMHELVAPRQSLRTRSPYIHAAGDSDFEMERDPRAKQARLPSSAFQAA
;
A
#
# COMPACT_ATOMS: atom_id res chain seq x y z
N THR A 1 -13.54 -7.68 9.73
CA THR A 1 -12.92 -6.82 8.72
C THR A 1 -13.96 -6.36 7.71
N ALA A 2 -13.79 -5.14 7.16
CA ALA A 2 -14.70 -4.63 6.13
C ALA A 2 -14.52 -5.34 4.75
N TYR A 3 -13.59 -6.26 4.63
CA TYR A 3 -13.20 -6.94 3.39
C TYR A 3 -13.61 -8.41 3.41
N THR A 4 -14.19 -8.91 2.32
CA THR A 4 -14.78 -10.25 2.25
C THR A 4 -13.80 -11.37 2.61
N PHE A 5 -12.54 -11.27 2.22
CA PHE A 5 -11.48 -12.26 2.51
C PHE A 5 -10.41 -11.73 3.46
N GLY A 6 -10.68 -10.61 4.17
CA GLY A 6 -9.68 -9.95 5.00
C GLY A 6 -9.21 -10.79 6.18
N GLU A 7 -10.10 -11.47 6.89
CA GLU A 7 -9.75 -12.34 8.02
C GLU A 7 -8.94 -13.54 7.54
N SER A 8 -9.42 -14.24 6.53
CA SER A 8 -8.74 -15.42 6.01
C SER A 8 -7.34 -15.11 5.46
N PHE A 9 -7.15 -13.91 4.87
CA PHE A 9 -5.84 -13.44 4.46
C PHE A 9 -4.91 -13.23 5.65
N VAL A 10 -5.37 -12.51 6.68
CA VAL A 10 -4.59 -12.26 7.90
C VAL A 10 -4.22 -13.57 8.59
N ASP A 11 -5.18 -14.48 8.73
CA ASP A 11 -4.97 -15.78 9.37
C ASP A 11 -3.94 -16.62 8.59
N ALA A 12 -4.00 -16.61 7.26
CA ALA A 12 -3.03 -17.31 6.44
C ALA A 12 -1.62 -16.74 6.63
N VAL A 13 -1.45 -15.40 6.61
CA VAL A 13 -0.16 -14.74 6.82
C VAL A 13 0.40 -15.05 8.21
N VAL A 14 -0.42 -14.95 9.25
CA VAL A 14 -0.01 -15.24 10.64
C VAL A 14 0.35 -16.71 10.80
N ALA A 15 -0.40 -17.62 10.19
CA ALA A 15 -0.10 -19.05 10.18
C ALA A 15 1.13 -19.44 9.32
N GLY A 16 1.82 -18.49 8.71
CA GLY A 16 2.97 -18.74 7.84
C GLY A 16 2.61 -19.38 6.48
N LYS A 17 1.35 -19.34 6.09
CA LYS A 17 0.91 -19.76 4.76
C LYS A 17 1.11 -18.61 3.76
N ILE A 18 1.48 -18.95 2.53
CA ILE A 18 1.66 -17.95 1.47
C ILE A 18 0.29 -17.48 1.02
N ALA A 19 0.02 -16.18 1.21
CA ALA A 19 -1.18 -15.52 0.73
C ALA A 19 -0.80 -14.26 -0.06
N ARG A 20 -1.44 -14.04 -1.22
CA ARG A 20 -1.16 -12.89 -2.08
C ARG A 20 -2.46 -12.18 -2.38
N ALA A 21 -2.51 -10.87 -2.16
CA ALA A 21 -3.73 -10.09 -2.33
C ALA A 21 -3.48 -8.75 -3.01
N ALA A 22 -4.37 -8.40 -3.95
CA ALA A 22 -4.52 -7.05 -4.48
C ALA A 22 -5.58 -6.32 -3.63
N TRP A 23 -5.11 -5.43 -2.77
CA TRP A 23 -5.93 -4.74 -1.78
C TRP A 23 -6.38 -3.38 -2.30
N GLN A 24 -7.68 -3.23 -2.52
CA GLN A 24 -8.28 -1.93 -2.78
C GLN A 24 -8.75 -1.31 -1.46
N VAL A 25 -8.01 -0.31 -0.99
CA VAL A 25 -8.29 0.39 0.26
C VAL A 25 -9.62 1.14 0.15
N ALA A 26 -10.55 0.84 1.06
CA ALA A 26 -11.84 1.51 1.08
C ALA A 26 -11.71 2.96 1.61
N PRO A 27 -12.57 3.87 1.15
CA PRO A 27 -12.57 5.24 1.64
C PRO A 27 -12.66 5.31 3.16
N GLY A 28 -11.78 6.11 3.79
CA GLY A 28 -11.72 6.29 5.23
C GLY A 28 -11.02 5.18 6.02
N ASP A 29 -10.50 4.14 5.37
CA ASP A 29 -9.69 3.14 6.07
C ASP A 29 -8.26 3.65 6.24
N ASP A 30 -7.71 3.41 7.43
CA ASP A 30 -6.30 3.67 7.73
C ASP A 30 -5.45 2.46 7.29
N TRP A 31 -4.91 2.57 6.09
CA TRP A 31 -4.08 1.53 5.49
C TRP A 31 -2.76 1.33 6.24
N ALA A 32 -2.19 2.42 6.79
CA ALA A 32 -0.92 2.34 7.52
C ALA A 32 -1.10 1.59 8.84
N ALA A 33 -2.16 1.87 9.60
CA ALA A 33 -2.49 1.14 10.82
C ALA A 33 -2.81 -0.34 10.55
N ALA A 34 -3.50 -0.65 9.44
CA ALA A 34 -3.79 -2.03 9.05
C ALA A 34 -2.53 -2.82 8.74
N LEU A 35 -1.62 -2.26 7.93
CA LEU A 35 -0.33 -2.89 7.62
C LEU A 35 0.58 -2.99 8.86
N ALA A 36 0.61 -1.95 9.69
CA ALA A 36 1.37 -1.95 10.94
C ALA A 36 0.92 -3.08 11.87
N SER A 37 -0.39 -3.27 12.01
CA SER A 37 -0.96 -4.35 12.83
C SER A 37 -0.57 -5.73 12.33
N LEU A 38 -0.60 -5.95 11.01
CA LEU A 38 -0.20 -7.23 10.43
C LEU A 38 1.30 -7.46 10.53
N ALA A 39 2.11 -6.45 10.22
CA ALA A 39 3.57 -6.53 10.34
C ALA A 39 4.02 -6.80 11.78
N ALA A 40 3.37 -6.17 12.76
CA ALA A 40 3.62 -6.40 14.18
C ALA A 40 3.32 -7.86 14.59
N LYS A 41 2.19 -8.42 14.16
CA LYS A 41 1.84 -9.83 14.43
C LYS A 41 2.88 -10.78 13.85
N VAL A 42 3.32 -10.54 12.61
CA VAL A 42 4.37 -11.33 11.96
C VAL A 42 5.70 -11.24 12.71
N ALA A 43 6.08 -10.05 13.16
CA ALA A 43 7.32 -9.84 13.90
C ALA A 43 7.30 -10.46 15.30
N LEU A 44 6.16 -10.43 16.00
CA LEU A 44 5.97 -11.07 17.30
C LEU A 44 6.12 -12.60 17.21
N ASP A 45 5.77 -13.19 16.07
CA ASP A 45 5.99 -14.62 15.79
C ASP A 45 7.41 -14.94 15.29
N GLY A 46 8.34 -13.98 15.37
CA GLY A 46 9.75 -14.17 15.02
C GLY A 46 10.06 -14.11 13.54
N ALA A 47 9.12 -13.72 12.69
CA ALA A 47 9.32 -13.58 11.25
C ALA A 47 9.53 -12.12 10.82
N GLY A 48 10.00 -11.92 9.59
CA GLY A 48 10.24 -10.61 9.01
C GLY A 48 9.06 -10.03 8.27
N ALA A 49 8.92 -8.71 8.32
CA ALA A 49 7.93 -7.95 7.55
C ALA A 49 8.59 -6.77 6.81
N LEU A 50 8.16 -6.53 5.58
CA LEU A 50 8.65 -5.47 4.72
C LEU A 50 7.49 -4.65 4.14
N ILE A 51 7.49 -3.34 4.37
CA ILE A 51 6.52 -2.42 3.81
C ILE A 51 7.25 -1.43 2.91
N VAL A 52 6.87 -1.39 1.64
CA VAL A 52 7.41 -0.48 0.63
C VAL A 52 6.34 0.51 0.21
N VAL A 53 6.69 1.78 0.22
CA VAL A 53 5.79 2.90 -0.08
C VAL A 53 6.47 3.91 -1.01
N PRO A 54 5.73 4.76 -1.74
CA PRO A 54 6.30 5.66 -2.73
C PRO A 54 7.22 6.74 -2.16
N ASP A 55 6.84 7.35 -1.05
CA ASP A 55 7.51 8.56 -0.57
C ASP A 55 7.75 8.57 0.96
N GLN A 56 8.38 9.66 1.44
CA GLN A 56 8.73 9.82 2.85
C GLN A 56 7.50 10.02 3.74
N LYS A 57 6.45 10.68 3.26
CA LYS A 57 5.22 10.90 4.02
C LYS A 57 4.53 9.59 4.36
N ASP A 58 4.50 8.66 3.41
CA ASP A 58 3.94 7.33 3.60
C ASP A 58 4.82 6.48 4.53
N VAL A 59 6.15 6.62 4.46
CA VAL A 59 7.06 5.99 5.43
C VAL A 59 6.78 6.50 6.84
N ASP A 60 6.62 7.81 7.01
CA ASP A 60 6.37 8.43 8.31
C ASP A 60 5.01 7.96 8.89
N ALA A 61 3.98 7.81 8.06
CA ALA A 61 2.68 7.27 8.46
C ALA A 61 2.79 5.82 8.95
N CYS A 62 3.48 4.96 8.21
CA CYS A 62 3.73 3.57 8.62
C CYS A 62 4.57 3.49 9.90
N GLU A 63 5.62 4.30 9.99
CA GLU A 63 6.49 4.33 11.17
C GLU A 63 5.74 4.78 12.41
N ALA A 64 4.90 5.81 12.31
CA ALA A 64 4.06 6.29 13.41
C ALA A 64 3.12 5.19 13.90
N ALA A 65 2.38 4.54 12.99
CA ALA A 65 1.46 3.45 13.33
C ALA A 65 2.18 2.25 13.97
N LEU A 66 3.39 1.90 13.48
CA LEU A 66 4.18 0.81 14.04
C LEU A 66 4.75 1.15 15.43
N LYS A 67 5.19 2.39 15.65
CA LYS A 67 5.72 2.81 16.95
C LYS A 67 4.71 2.71 18.07
N GLU A 68 3.45 2.93 17.78
CA GLU A 68 2.35 2.77 18.76
C GLU A 68 2.15 1.31 19.17
N ILE A 69 2.45 0.34 18.29
CA ILE A 69 2.19 -1.09 18.54
C ILE A 69 3.43 -1.78 19.10
N VAL A 70 4.60 -1.62 18.48
CA VAL A 70 5.81 -2.42 18.79
C VAL A 70 6.94 -1.59 19.39
N GLY A 71 6.80 -0.28 19.44
CA GLY A 71 7.86 0.64 19.88
C GLY A 71 8.93 0.91 18.81
N ALA A 72 9.59 2.06 18.94
CA ALA A 72 10.49 2.59 17.91
C ALA A 72 11.72 1.71 17.60
N ARG A 73 12.17 0.89 18.55
CA ARG A 73 13.37 0.05 18.36
C ARG A 73 13.16 -1.17 17.46
N GLN A 74 11.91 -1.56 17.23
CA GLN A 74 11.56 -2.73 16.43
C GLN A 74 11.42 -2.41 14.94
N VAL A 75 11.41 -1.12 14.58
CA VAL A 75 11.17 -0.65 13.21
C VAL A 75 12.45 -0.08 12.61
N THR A 76 12.85 -0.57 11.46
CA THR A 76 13.96 -0.02 10.68
C THR A 76 13.44 0.68 9.44
N THR A 77 13.71 1.98 9.31
CA THR A 77 13.35 2.74 8.11
C THR A 77 14.51 2.80 7.13
N LEU A 78 14.24 2.56 5.84
CA LEU A 78 15.20 2.63 4.74
C LEU A 78 14.71 3.62 3.67
N THR A 79 15.17 4.85 3.74
CA THR A 79 14.78 5.92 2.81
C THR A 79 15.99 6.67 2.26
N ALA A 80 15.81 7.31 1.10
CA ALA A 80 16.88 8.10 0.45
C ALA A 80 17.19 9.40 1.21
N SER A 81 16.24 9.92 2.02
CA SER A 81 16.44 11.14 2.83
C SER A 81 17.47 10.95 3.95
N GLN A 82 17.73 9.72 4.33
CA GLN A 82 18.82 9.39 5.26
C GLN A 82 20.15 9.48 4.52
N GLY A 83 21.12 10.17 5.08
CA GLY A 83 22.47 10.24 4.51
C GLY A 83 23.06 8.85 4.24
N PRO A 84 24.03 8.70 3.31
CA PRO A 84 24.57 7.40 2.88
C PRO A 84 25.05 6.52 4.03
N GLN A 85 25.72 7.11 5.02
CA GLN A 85 26.25 6.38 6.19
C GLN A 85 25.14 5.79 7.06
N ALA A 86 24.11 6.59 7.39
CA ALA A 86 22.99 6.13 8.21
C ALA A 86 22.20 5.03 7.51
N ARG A 87 21.96 5.20 6.20
CA ARG A 87 21.27 4.21 5.37
C ARG A 87 22.06 2.89 5.30
N TYR A 88 23.38 2.96 5.09
CA TYR A 88 24.23 1.77 5.06
C TYR A 88 24.26 1.04 6.42
N SER A 89 24.41 1.78 7.52
CA SER A 89 24.36 1.21 8.87
C SER A 89 23.03 0.48 9.14
N ARG A 90 21.90 1.08 8.76
CA ARG A 90 20.57 0.45 8.90
C ARG A 90 20.41 -0.77 8.00
N TYR A 91 20.91 -0.72 6.78
CA TYR A 91 20.91 -1.87 5.88
C TYR A 91 21.70 -3.05 6.47
N LEU A 92 22.88 -2.79 7.04
CA LEU A 92 23.66 -3.81 7.75
C LEU A 92 22.92 -4.36 8.98
N SER A 93 22.25 -3.51 9.72
CA SER A 93 21.41 -3.94 10.86
C SER A 93 20.33 -4.92 10.42
N VAL A 94 19.65 -4.66 9.29
CA VAL A 94 18.67 -5.58 8.71
C VAL A 94 19.34 -6.87 8.27
N LEU A 95 20.48 -6.79 7.58
CA LEU A 95 21.25 -7.97 7.10
C LEU A 95 21.66 -8.89 8.24
N HIS A 96 21.96 -8.33 9.41
CA HIS A 96 22.33 -9.07 10.63
C HIS A 96 21.12 -9.49 11.49
N GLY A 97 19.92 -9.40 10.98
CA GLY A 97 18.69 -9.84 11.67
C GLY A 97 18.26 -8.96 12.86
N GLN A 98 18.82 -7.75 13.00
CA GLN A 98 18.47 -6.84 14.09
C GLN A 98 17.17 -6.06 13.86
N GLY A 99 16.68 -6.02 12.61
CA GLY A 99 15.44 -5.34 12.23
C GLY A 99 14.48 -6.31 11.57
N ARG A 100 13.39 -6.68 12.27
CA ARG A 100 12.37 -7.60 11.73
C ARG A 100 11.27 -6.89 10.96
N ILE A 101 11.02 -5.61 11.25
CA ILE A 101 10.06 -4.79 10.51
C ILE A 101 10.83 -3.71 9.79
N VAL A 102 10.77 -3.75 8.46
CA VAL A 102 11.41 -2.78 7.59
C VAL A 102 10.34 -1.98 6.85
N VAL A 103 10.44 -0.66 6.93
CA VAL A 103 9.61 0.26 6.14
C VAL A 103 10.53 1.11 5.29
N GLY A 104 10.20 1.33 4.04
CA GLY A 104 11.02 2.21 3.22
C GLY A 104 10.44 2.50 1.85
N THR A 105 11.18 3.31 1.11
CA THR A 105 10.83 3.65 -0.27
C THR A 105 11.35 2.57 -1.25
N ARG A 106 11.17 2.76 -2.53
CA ARG A 106 11.53 1.82 -3.61
C ARG A 106 12.73 0.91 -3.33
N SER A 107 13.85 1.48 -2.91
CA SER A 107 15.07 0.69 -2.67
C SER A 107 14.96 -0.31 -1.51
N ALA A 108 14.01 -0.13 -0.61
CA ALA A 108 13.75 -1.07 0.47
C ALA A 108 13.19 -2.41 -0.03
N ALA A 109 12.65 -2.47 -1.27
CA ALA A 109 12.22 -3.72 -1.88
C ALA A 109 13.35 -4.78 -1.94
N PHE A 110 14.61 -4.34 -1.93
CA PHE A 110 15.81 -5.18 -1.91
C PHE A 110 16.37 -5.43 -0.49
N ALA A 111 15.70 -4.95 0.56
CA ALA A 111 16.20 -5.13 1.93
C ALA A 111 16.29 -6.62 2.29
N PRO A 112 17.44 -7.07 2.85
CA PRO A 112 17.67 -8.47 3.20
C PRO A 112 17.01 -8.83 4.54
N VAL A 113 15.69 -8.76 4.58
CA VAL A 113 14.90 -9.07 5.78
C VAL A 113 14.97 -10.56 6.05
N GLU A 114 15.48 -10.93 7.22
CA GLU A 114 15.59 -12.34 7.64
C GLU A 114 14.22 -12.96 7.85
N ASN A 115 14.02 -14.18 7.36
CA ASN A 115 12.76 -14.93 7.45
C ASN A 115 11.56 -14.08 7.01
N LEU A 116 11.65 -13.45 5.83
CA LEU A 116 10.61 -12.60 5.29
C LEU A 116 9.32 -13.41 5.07
N ARG A 117 8.30 -13.16 5.90
CA ARG A 117 7.00 -13.82 5.82
C ARG A 117 5.94 -12.94 5.15
N PHE A 118 6.06 -11.63 5.32
CA PHE A 118 5.09 -10.68 4.81
C PHE A 118 5.75 -9.49 4.13
N ALA A 119 5.33 -9.19 2.91
CA ALA A 119 5.69 -7.98 2.18
C ALA A 119 4.43 -7.21 1.76
N ALA A 120 4.52 -5.89 1.76
CA ALA A 120 3.49 -5.01 1.25
C ALA A 120 4.09 -3.92 0.36
N LEU A 121 3.42 -3.62 -0.75
CA LEU A 121 3.68 -2.47 -1.59
C LEU A 121 2.41 -1.64 -1.68
N MET A 122 2.48 -0.38 -1.27
CA MET A 122 1.35 0.53 -1.40
C MET A 122 1.50 1.44 -2.61
N PHE A 123 0.35 1.73 -3.22
CA PHE A 123 0.26 2.65 -4.36
C PHE A 123 1.17 2.25 -5.53
N ASP A 124 1.07 0.98 -5.94
CA ASP A 124 1.95 0.37 -6.95
C ASP A 124 1.89 1.03 -8.35
N GLY A 125 0.99 1.97 -8.58
CA GLY A 125 0.95 2.82 -9.77
C GLY A 125 1.73 4.13 -9.65
N ASP A 126 2.43 4.38 -8.53
CA ASP A 126 3.21 5.61 -8.34
C ASP A 126 4.57 5.51 -9.02
N ASP A 127 4.93 6.54 -9.81
CA ASP A 127 6.19 6.59 -10.58
C ASP A 127 7.44 6.57 -9.70
N ASN A 128 7.36 6.99 -8.44
CA ASN A 128 8.47 6.90 -7.49
C ASN A 128 8.91 5.47 -7.20
N LEU A 129 8.07 4.48 -7.51
CA LEU A 129 8.37 3.06 -7.34
C LEU A 129 9.16 2.45 -8.50
N VAL A 130 9.35 3.19 -9.60
CA VAL A 130 10.20 2.81 -10.74
C VAL A 130 11.61 3.35 -10.54
N ASP A 131 12.65 2.53 -10.78
CA ASP A 131 14.02 3.05 -10.80
C ASP A 131 14.23 3.93 -12.06
N PRO A 132 14.71 5.19 -11.91
CA PRO A 132 14.92 6.08 -13.05
C PRO A 132 16.11 5.68 -13.92
N ARG A 133 16.88 4.67 -13.53
CA ARG A 133 18.05 4.16 -14.24
C ARG A 133 17.74 2.80 -14.87
N ALA A 134 18.33 2.55 -16.03
CA ALA A 134 18.24 1.23 -16.65
C ALA A 134 18.68 0.13 -15.66
N PRO A 135 17.97 -0.98 -15.58
CA PRO A 135 16.86 -1.45 -16.41
C PRO A 135 15.45 -0.98 -15.98
N TYR A 136 15.30 0.13 -15.24
CA TYR A 136 14.02 0.73 -14.84
C TYR A 136 13.13 -0.22 -14.00
N VAL A 137 13.73 -0.92 -13.07
CA VAL A 137 13.05 -1.91 -12.23
C VAL A 137 11.99 -1.25 -11.36
N HIS A 138 10.80 -1.81 -11.39
CA HIS A 138 9.70 -1.42 -10.52
C HIS A 138 9.72 -2.23 -9.21
N ALA A 139 9.44 -1.59 -8.07
CA ALA A 139 9.40 -2.28 -6.77
C ALA A 139 8.38 -3.44 -6.73
N ARG A 140 7.26 -3.34 -7.49
CA ARG A 140 6.29 -4.42 -7.66
C ARG A 140 6.94 -5.68 -8.23
N GLU A 141 7.75 -5.55 -9.28
CA GLU A 141 8.42 -6.69 -9.92
C GLU A 141 9.42 -7.37 -8.97
N VAL A 142 10.11 -6.56 -8.17
CA VAL A 142 11.01 -7.08 -7.14
C VAL A 142 10.23 -7.88 -6.10
N LEU A 143 9.14 -7.33 -5.56
CA LEU A 143 8.38 -7.98 -4.49
C LEU A 143 7.57 -9.19 -4.97
N THR A 144 7.05 -9.16 -6.20
CA THR A 144 6.39 -10.35 -6.79
C THR A 144 7.38 -11.48 -7.00
N THR A 145 8.59 -11.16 -7.50
CA THR A 145 9.69 -12.13 -7.64
C THR A 145 10.10 -12.69 -6.29
N ARG A 146 10.30 -11.85 -5.28
CA ARG A 146 10.63 -12.28 -3.92
C ARG A 146 9.55 -13.15 -3.32
N SER A 147 8.28 -12.77 -3.47
CA SER A 147 7.15 -13.59 -2.99
C SER A 147 7.13 -14.97 -3.62
N ALA A 148 7.49 -15.08 -4.90
CA ALA A 148 7.57 -16.36 -5.59
C ALA A 148 8.78 -17.22 -5.14
N GLN A 149 9.95 -16.59 -4.95
CA GLN A 149 11.20 -17.28 -4.64
C GLN A 149 11.39 -17.57 -3.16
N GLU A 150 11.08 -16.60 -2.29
CA GLU A 150 11.27 -16.70 -0.85
C GLU A 150 10.03 -17.28 -0.13
N GLY A 151 8.90 -17.39 -0.83
CA GLY A 151 7.68 -17.95 -0.26
C GLY A 151 6.98 -17.00 0.73
N CYS A 152 7.14 -15.69 0.58
CA CYS A 152 6.48 -14.72 1.45
C CYS A 152 5.09 -14.32 0.93
N SER A 153 4.20 -13.99 1.87
CA SER A 153 2.92 -13.37 1.54
C SER A 153 3.11 -11.96 1.01
N LEU A 154 2.24 -11.52 0.09
CA LEU A 154 2.36 -10.20 -0.56
C LEU A 154 1.01 -9.49 -0.62
N ILE A 155 1.00 -8.21 -0.25
CA ILE A 155 -0.06 -7.25 -0.57
C ILE A 155 0.45 -6.25 -1.61
N LEU A 156 -0.31 -6.08 -2.70
CA LEU A 156 -0.27 -4.88 -3.55
C LEU A 156 -1.51 -4.05 -3.20
N GLY A 157 -1.31 -2.88 -2.61
CA GLY A 157 -2.40 -2.07 -2.05
C GLY A 157 -2.48 -0.67 -2.66
N GLY A 158 -3.69 -0.10 -2.70
CA GLY A 158 -3.92 1.27 -3.15
C GLY A 158 -5.40 1.61 -3.21
N HIS A 159 -5.72 2.87 -3.47
CA HIS A 159 -7.11 3.30 -3.63
C HIS A 159 -7.71 2.86 -4.97
N ALA A 160 -6.87 2.68 -5.97
CA ALA A 160 -7.22 2.12 -7.28
C ALA A 160 -6.28 0.95 -7.59
N ARG A 161 -6.75 0.00 -8.38
CA ARG A 161 -5.95 -1.14 -8.82
C ARG A 161 -5.27 -0.79 -10.15
N THR A 162 -3.99 -1.07 -10.28
CA THR A 162 -3.26 -0.94 -11.54
C THR A 162 -3.61 -2.07 -12.51
N ALA A 163 -3.33 -1.89 -13.80
CA ALA A 163 -3.55 -2.93 -14.81
C ALA A 163 -2.69 -4.17 -14.51
N GLU A 164 -1.48 -3.98 -14.02
CA GLU A 164 -0.56 -5.07 -13.68
C GLU A 164 -1.03 -5.86 -12.46
N ALA A 165 -1.51 -5.17 -11.41
CA ALA A 165 -2.11 -5.85 -10.26
C ALA A 165 -3.41 -6.59 -10.66
N GLN A 166 -4.18 -6.05 -11.60
CA GLN A 166 -5.37 -6.71 -12.17
C GLN A 166 -4.97 -7.97 -12.94
N LEU A 167 -3.93 -7.93 -13.75
CA LEU A 167 -3.41 -9.09 -14.46
C LEU A 167 -3.00 -10.22 -13.50
N LEU A 168 -2.38 -9.89 -12.38
CA LEU A 168 -2.03 -10.88 -11.35
C LEU A 168 -3.27 -11.52 -10.70
N VAL A 169 -4.35 -10.77 -10.57
CA VAL A 169 -5.63 -11.31 -10.09
C VAL A 169 -6.29 -12.20 -11.16
N GLU A 170 -6.34 -11.76 -12.41
CA GLU A 170 -6.93 -12.52 -13.52
C GLU A 170 -6.18 -13.82 -13.81
N SER A 171 -4.86 -13.82 -13.64
CA SER A 171 -4.03 -15.03 -13.75
C SER A 171 -4.23 -16.01 -12.58
N GLY A 172 -4.95 -15.62 -11.53
CA GLY A 172 -5.12 -16.42 -10.31
C GLY A 172 -3.89 -16.43 -9.38
N TRP A 173 -2.87 -15.60 -9.66
CA TRP A 173 -1.66 -15.52 -8.82
C TRP A 173 -1.90 -14.73 -7.52
N MET A 174 -2.83 -13.76 -7.54
CA MET A 174 -3.30 -13.00 -6.39
C MET A 174 -4.82 -13.11 -6.24
N HIS A 175 -5.31 -12.92 -5.03
CA HIS A 175 -6.74 -12.79 -4.73
C HIS A 175 -7.14 -11.32 -4.57
N GLU A 176 -8.41 -11.02 -4.83
CA GLU A 176 -8.95 -9.71 -4.56
C GLU A 176 -9.21 -9.51 -3.07
N LEU A 177 -8.82 -8.34 -2.56
CA LEU A 177 -9.16 -7.88 -1.23
C LEU A 177 -9.90 -6.54 -1.35
N VAL A 178 -11.21 -6.62 -1.61
CA VAL A 178 -12.09 -5.47 -1.88
C VAL A 178 -13.23 -5.46 -0.88
N ALA A 179 -13.59 -4.27 -0.40
CA ALA A 179 -14.75 -4.11 0.47
C ALA A 179 -16.06 -4.33 -0.31
N PRO A 180 -17.13 -4.84 0.34
CA PRO A 180 -18.42 -5.00 -0.30
C PRO A 180 -18.92 -3.69 -0.92
N ARG A 181 -19.56 -3.78 -2.10
CA ARG A 181 -20.04 -2.61 -2.85
C ARG A 181 -20.94 -1.69 -2.03
N GLN A 182 -21.74 -2.25 -1.12
CA GLN A 182 -22.60 -1.46 -0.23
C GLN A 182 -21.76 -0.61 0.75
N SER A 183 -20.71 -1.19 1.32
CA SER A 183 -19.78 -0.47 2.22
C SER A 183 -19.03 0.64 1.49
N LEU A 184 -18.62 0.40 0.24
CA LEU A 184 -17.99 1.42 -0.60
C LEU A 184 -18.96 2.58 -0.87
N ARG A 185 -20.21 2.29 -1.23
CA ARG A 185 -21.22 3.31 -1.51
C ARG A 185 -21.53 4.20 -0.30
N THR A 186 -21.60 3.64 0.89
CA THR A 186 -21.90 4.41 2.12
C THR A 186 -20.72 5.26 2.58
N ARG A 187 -19.50 4.91 2.19
CA ARG A 187 -18.26 5.62 2.56
C ARG A 187 -17.77 6.58 1.49
N SER A 188 -18.20 6.38 0.23
CA SER A 188 -17.81 7.26 -0.86
C SER A 188 -18.66 8.52 -0.87
N PRO A 189 -18.07 9.70 -1.16
CA PRO A 189 -18.84 10.91 -1.36
C PRO A 189 -19.76 10.75 -2.58
N TYR A 190 -20.90 11.42 -2.53
CA TYR A 190 -21.75 11.55 -3.72
C TYR A 190 -21.07 12.51 -4.69
N ILE A 191 -20.74 12.01 -5.89
CA ILE A 191 -20.11 12.81 -6.94
C ILE A 191 -21.18 13.21 -7.94
N HIS A 192 -21.37 14.49 -8.10
CA HIS A 192 -22.26 15.08 -9.11
C HIS A 192 -21.41 15.84 -10.12
N ALA A 193 -21.50 15.44 -11.38
CA ALA A 193 -20.82 16.13 -12.47
C ALA A 193 -21.70 17.30 -12.93
N ALA A 194 -21.25 18.54 -12.65
CA ALA A 194 -21.97 19.72 -13.06
C ALA A 194 -21.98 19.85 -14.60
N GLY A 195 -23.18 20.08 -15.18
CA GLY A 195 -23.35 20.28 -16.61
C GLY A 195 -23.40 19.01 -17.48
N ASP A 196 -23.54 17.83 -16.86
CA ASP A 196 -23.60 16.55 -17.58
C ASP A 196 -25.02 16.15 -17.99
N SER A 197 -26.05 16.90 -17.55
CA SER A 197 -27.42 16.69 -17.96
C SER A 197 -27.99 17.87 -18.72
N ASP A 198 -28.80 17.61 -19.75
CA ASP A 198 -29.51 18.64 -20.50
C ASP A 198 -30.39 19.53 -19.60
N PHE A 199 -30.95 18.96 -18.54
CA PHE A 199 -31.75 19.66 -17.55
C PHE A 199 -30.94 20.69 -16.71
N GLU A 200 -29.68 20.40 -16.41
CA GLU A 200 -28.77 21.34 -15.72
C GLU A 200 -28.29 22.43 -16.68
N MET A 201 -28.08 22.10 -17.95
CA MET A 201 -27.75 23.04 -19.00
C MET A 201 -28.86 24.08 -19.24
N GLU A 202 -30.14 23.68 -19.13
CA GLU A 202 -31.28 24.61 -19.21
C GLU A 202 -31.33 25.56 -18.01
N ARG A 203 -30.90 25.11 -16.81
CA ARG A 203 -30.83 25.95 -15.59
C ARG A 203 -29.64 26.87 -15.54
N ASP A 204 -28.50 26.48 -16.05
CA ASP A 204 -27.30 27.30 -16.10
C ASP A 204 -26.56 27.11 -17.45
N PRO A 205 -26.93 27.82 -18.50
CA PRO A 205 -26.29 27.72 -19.82
C PRO A 205 -24.79 28.04 -19.80
N ARG A 206 -24.31 28.72 -18.74
CA ARG A 206 -22.89 29.09 -18.57
C ARG A 206 -22.09 28.02 -17.82
N ALA A 207 -22.72 26.98 -17.29
CA ALA A 207 -22.06 25.93 -16.50
C ALA A 207 -20.89 25.28 -17.27
N LYS A 208 -21.01 25.08 -18.59
CA LYS A 208 -19.93 24.56 -19.43
C LYS A 208 -18.81 25.57 -19.73
N GLN A 209 -19.07 26.87 -19.60
CA GLN A 209 -18.09 27.92 -19.90
C GLN A 209 -17.45 28.51 -18.64
N ALA A 210 -18.09 28.34 -17.49
CA ALA A 210 -17.59 28.80 -16.21
C ALA A 210 -16.48 27.88 -15.71
N ARG A 211 -15.38 28.46 -15.23
CA ARG A 211 -14.25 27.75 -14.63
C ARG A 211 -14.66 27.03 -13.32
N LEU A 212 -15.68 27.59 -12.63
CA LEU A 212 -16.34 27.03 -11.48
C LEU A 212 -17.85 27.17 -11.71
N PRO A 213 -18.59 26.06 -11.87
CA PRO A 213 -20.03 26.11 -12.06
C PRO A 213 -20.74 26.64 -10.81
N SER A 214 -21.88 27.31 -11.01
CA SER A 214 -22.71 27.88 -9.93
C SER A 214 -23.14 26.85 -8.89
N SER A 215 -23.36 25.60 -9.29
CA SER A 215 -23.66 24.47 -8.40
C SER A 215 -22.53 24.19 -7.42
N ALA A 216 -21.26 24.41 -7.79
CA ALA A 216 -20.13 24.24 -6.89
C ALA A 216 -20.09 25.30 -5.78
N PHE A 217 -20.52 26.55 -6.09
CA PHE A 217 -20.66 27.61 -5.08
C PHE A 217 -21.84 27.38 -4.12
N GLN A 218 -22.87 26.67 -4.55
CA GLN A 218 -24.02 26.37 -3.70
C GLN A 218 -23.76 25.18 -2.75
N ALA A 219 -22.78 24.33 -3.08
CA ALA A 219 -22.39 23.15 -2.30
C ALA A 219 -21.28 23.43 -1.26
N ALA A 220 -20.60 24.58 -1.35
CA ALA A 220 -19.53 25.00 -0.44
C ALA A 220 -20.09 25.82 0.73
#